data_ba1d81f1a572361ee8595d50b6123977
#
_entry.id   ba1d81f1a572361ee8595d50b6123977
#
_cell.length_a   1.000
_cell.length_b   1.000
_cell.length_c   1.000
_cell.angle_alpha   90.00
_cell.angle_beta   90.00
_cell.angle_gamma   90.00
#
_symmetry.space_group_name_H-M   'P 1'
#
loop_
_entity.id
_entity.type
_entity.pdbx_description
1 polymer ?
#
loop_
_entity_poly.entity_id
_entity_poly.type
_entity_poly.pdbx_seq_one_letter_code
_entity_poly.pdbx_strand_id
1 'polypeptide(L)'
;MSIQVIGANKRYGDFAALDDVSIEIPDGSLTSLLGPSGSGKSTLLRAIAGLDSLDSGTVVIKGNDVSTASPQKRDIGFVFQHYAAFKHLTVRDNVAFGLKIRKRPKNEVDAKVDELLEIVGLAGFQKRYPAQLSG
;
A
#
# COMPACT_ATOMS: atom_id res chain seq x y z
N MET A 1 8.47 -7.69 -8.34
CA MET A 1 7.20 -7.16 -8.92
C MET A 1 7.54 -5.90 -9.65
N SER A 2 7.53 -5.92 -10.99
CA SER A 2 7.76 -4.72 -11.81
C SER A 2 6.52 -3.84 -11.84
N ILE A 3 6.74 -2.52 -11.84
CA ILE A 3 5.66 -1.52 -11.98
C ILE A 3 6.10 -0.53 -13.06
N GLN A 4 5.21 -0.21 -13.99
CA GLN A 4 5.40 0.84 -14.97
C GLN A 4 4.22 1.81 -14.91
N VAL A 5 4.53 3.08 -14.94
CA VAL A 5 3.55 4.16 -15.11
C VAL A 5 3.93 4.88 -16.40
N ILE A 6 2.98 5.11 -17.27
CA ILE A 6 3.23 5.65 -18.61
C ILE A 6 2.28 6.81 -18.85
N GLY A 7 2.83 8.02 -19.05
CA GLY A 7 2.08 9.21 -19.42
C GLY A 7 0.97 9.58 -18.42
N ALA A 8 1.23 9.40 -17.12
CA ALA A 8 0.22 9.60 -16.08
C ALA A 8 -0.10 11.07 -15.90
N ASN A 9 -1.37 11.42 -16.03
CA ASN A 9 -1.90 12.75 -15.76
C ASN A 9 -2.97 12.68 -14.67
N LYS A 10 -2.91 13.65 -13.75
CA LYS A 10 -3.91 13.82 -12.68
C LYS A 10 -4.05 15.28 -12.29
N ARG A 11 -5.28 15.78 -12.33
CA ARG A 11 -5.60 17.15 -11.90
C ARG A 11 -6.60 17.14 -10.74
N TYR A 12 -6.51 18.11 -9.88
CA TYR A 12 -7.47 18.44 -8.85
C TYR A 12 -7.88 19.92 -9.06
N GLY A 13 -9.02 20.12 -9.72
CA GLY A 13 -9.40 21.45 -10.20
C GLY A 13 -8.33 21.99 -11.16
N ASP A 14 -7.79 23.17 -10.87
CA ASP A 14 -6.75 23.82 -11.68
C ASP A 14 -5.34 23.31 -11.40
N PHE A 15 -5.15 22.52 -10.34
CA PHE A 15 -3.84 22.00 -9.94
C PHE A 15 -3.52 20.69 -10.67
N ALA A 16 -2.44 20.68 -11.45
CA ALA A 16 -1.89 19.47 -12.04
C ALA A 16 -0.98 18.78 -11.01
N ALA A 17 -1.46 17.69 -10.43
CA ALA A 17 -0.70 16.89 -9.47
C ALA A 17 0.25 15.91 -10.17
N LEU A 18 -0.12 15.40 -11.33
CA LEU A 18 0.73 14.63 -12.24
C LEU A 18 0.55 15.23 -13.65
N ASP A 19 1.66 15.43 -14.36
CA ASP A 19 1.69 16.00 -15.70
C ASP A 19 2.67 15.17 -16.54
N ASP A 20 2.12 14.30 -17.39
CA ASP A 20 2.83 13.36 -18.27
C ASP A 20 3.94 12.55 -17.55
N VAL A 21 3.64 12.04 -16.35
CA VAL A 21 4.62 11.33 -15.53
C VAL A 21 4.77 9.89 -16.01
N SER A 22 6.03 9.52 -16.33
CA SER A 22 6.38 8.13 -16.63
C SER A 22 7.52 7.66 -15.73
N ILE A 23 7.39 6.45 -15.18
CA ILE A 23 8.39 5.83 -14.32
C ILE A 23 8.35 4.32 -14.49
N GLU A 24 9.52 3.71 -14.42
CA GLU A 24 9.67 2.26 -14.36
C GLU A 24 10.34 1.86 -13.03
N ILE A 25 9.74 0.89 -12.35
CA ILE A 25 10.25 0.28 -11.11
C ILE A 25 10.53 -1.18 -11.41
N PRO A 26 11.82 -1.57 -11.53
CA PRO A 26 12.20 -2.95 -11.82
C PRO A 26 11.76 -3.93 -10.73
N ASP A 27 11.65 -5.20 -11.09
CA ASP A 27 11.36 -6.25 -10.12
C ASP A 27 12.45 -6.36 -9.06
N GLY A 28 12.04 -6.53 -7.80
CA GLY A 28 12.96 -6.68 -6.66
C GLY A 28 13.75 -5.41 -6.28
N SER A 29 13.49 -4.28 -6.93
CA SER A 29 14.17 -3.01 -6.61
C SER A 29 13.49 -2.25 -5.45
N LEU A 30 14.28 -1.43 -4.77
CA LEU A 30 13.82 -0.37 -3.88
C LEU A 30 13.97 0.97 -4.59
N THR A 31 12.87 1.63 -4.87
CA THR A 31 12.83 2.94 -5.55
C THR A 31 12.32 4.02 -4.61
N SER A 32 13.04 5.13 -4.52
CA SER A 32 12.63 6.32 -3.76
C SER A 32 12.16 7.43 -4.69
N LEU A 33 11.03 8.05 -4.33
CA LEU A 33 10.54 9.26 -4.97
C LEU A 33 10.96 10.48 -4.13
N LEU A 34 11.83 11.32 -4.67
CA LEU A 34 12.33 12.52 -4.00
C LEU A 34 11.70 13.77 -4.61
N GLY A 35 11.50 14.79 -3.80
CA GLY A 35 10.97 16.07 -4.23
C GLY A 35 10.26 16.84 -3.12
N PRO A 36 9.97 18.14 -3.31
CA PRO A 36 9.29 18.97 -2.31
C PRO A 36 7.87 18.51 -2.02
N SER A 37 7.26 19.06 -0.98
CA SER A 37 5.84 18.86 -0.70
C SER A 37 5.01 19.38 -1.89
N GLY A 38 3.94 18.65 -2.25
CA GLY A 38 3.11 19.02 -3.39
C GLY A 38 3.62 18.60 -4.78
N SER A 39 4.77 17.91 -4.88
CA SER A 39 5.32 17.46 -6.19
C SER A 39 4.67 16.18 -6.75
N GLY A 40 3.51 15.77 -6.25
CA GLY A 40 2.75 14.66 -6.82
C GLY A 40 3.15 13.25 -6.34
N LYS A 41 4.17 13.08 -5.47
CA LYS A 41 4.65 11.76 -5.01
C LYS A 41 3.55 10.88 -4.42
N SER A 42 2.79 11.43 -3.48
CA SER A 42 1.68 10.69 -2.85
C SER A 42 0.56 10.39 -3.85
N THR A 43 0.29 11.32 -4.77
CA THR A 43 -0.69 11.12 -5.85
C THR A 43 -0.27 9.97 -6.76
N LEU A 44 1.01 9.93 -7.15
CA LEU A 44 1.55 8.85 -7.98
C LEU A 44 1.45 7.49 -7.27
N LEU A 45 1.86 7.41 -5.99
CA LEU A 45 1.75 6.18 -5.20
C LEU A 45 0.29 5.73 -5.05
N ARG A 46 -0.64 6.66 -4.82
CA ARG A 46 -2.07 6.34 -4.72
C ARG A 46 -2.66 5.90 -6.06
N ALA A 47 -2.23 6.49 -7.16
CA ALA A 47 -2.62 6.07 -8.50
C ALA A 47 -2.11 4.66 -8.83
N ILE A 48 -0.85 4.33 -8.49
CA ILE A 48 -0.30 2.97 -8.62
C ILE A 48 -1.12 1.98 -7.78
N ALA A 49 -1.50 2.38 -6.56
CA ALA A 49 -2.30 1.54 -5.67
C ALA A 49 -3.77 1.40 -6.09
N GLY A 50 -4.26 2.21 -7.04
CA GLY A 50 -5.66 2.25 -7.45
C GLY A 50 -6.57 2.93 -6.43
N LEU A 51 -5.99 3.68 -5.49
CA LEU A 51 -6.73 4.49 -4.50
C LEU A 51 -7.23 5.80 -5.11
N ASP A 52 -6.54 6.29 -6.14
CA ASP A 52 -6.94 7.43 -6.97
C ASP A 52 -6.93 6.99 -8.44
N SER A 53 -7.88 7.47 -9.23
CA SER A 53 -7.90 7.28 -10.67
C SER A 53 -7.00 8.30 -11.35
N LEU A 54 -6.31 7.90 -12.41
CA LEU A 54 -5.67 8.83 -13.35
C LEU A 54 -6.73 9.46 -14.26
N ASP A 55 -6.46 10.66 -14.75
CA ASP A 55 -7.28 11.30 -15.79
C ASP A 55 -6.87 10.77 -17.17
N SER A 56 -5.58 10.45 -17.34
CA SER A 56 -5.03 9.72 -18.49
C SER A 56 -3.72 9.04 -18.13
N GLY A 57 -3.25 8.13 -18.98
CA GLY A 57 -2.05 7.33 -18.76
C GLY A 57 -2.35 5.90 -18.31
N THR A 58 -1.30 5.12 -18.14
CA THR A 58 -1.41 3.67 -17.90
C THR A 58 -0.56 3.26 -16.71
N VAL A 59 -1.09 2.34 -15.89
CA VAL A 59 -0.37 1.66 -14.81
C VAL A 59 -0.30 0.17 -15.14
N VAL A 60 0.91 -0.35 -15.26
CA VAL A 60 1.17 -1.77 -15.54
C VAL A 60 1.86 -2.39 -14.33
N ILE A 61 1.35 -3.50 -13.81
CA ILE A 61 1.93 -4.26 -12.70
C ILE A 61 2.14 -5.71 -13.14
N LYS A 62 3.36 -6.20 -13.03
CA LYS A 62 3.73 -7.56 -13.48
C LYS A 62 3.33 -7.84 -14.94
N GLY A 63 3.46 -6.84 -15.79
CA GLY A 63 3.09 -6.93 -17.22
C GLY A 63 1.59 -6.83 -17.52
N ASN A 64 0.73 -6.65 -16.52
CA ASN A 64 -0.71 -6.49 -16.71
C ASN A 64 -1.12 -5.03 -16.56
N ASP A 65 -1.91 -4.52 -17.48
CA ASP A 65 -2.54 -3.21 -17.33
C ASP A 65 -3.61 -3.27 -16.23
N VAL A 66 -3.39 -2.46 -15.20
CA VAL A 66 -4.28 -2.36 -14.04
C VAL A 66 -4.88 -0.96 -13.88
N SER A 67 -4.81 -0.12 -14.90
CA SER A 67 -5.21 1.29 -14.85
C SER A 67 -6.63 1.48 -14.31
N THR A 68 -7.55 0.61 -14.71
CA THR A 68 -8.96 0.63 -14.29
C THR A 68 -9.30 -0.40 -13.20
N ALA A 69 -8.32 -1.20 -12.77
CA ALA A 69 -8.54 -2.23 -11.77
C ALA A 69 -8.68 -1.62 -10.37
N SER A 70 -9.61 -2.14 -9.57
CA SER A 70 -9.75 -1.76 -8.17
C SER A 70 -8.49 -2.13 -7.35
N PRO A 71 -8.22 -1.46 -6.22
CA PRO A 71 -7.04 -1.74 -5.37
C PRO A 71 -6.89 -3.21 -5.00
N GLN A 72 -8.01 -3.88 -4.69
CA GLN A 72 -8.04 -5.29 -4.29
C GLN A 72 -7.57 -6.25 -5.40
N LYS A 73 -7.73 -5.84 -6.68
CA LYS A 73 -7.32 -6.64 -7.84
C LYS A 73 -5.87 -6.41 -8.27
N ARG A 74 -5.20 -5.38 -7.71
CA ARG A 74 -3.81 -5.06 -8.06
C ARG A 74 -2.78 -5.91 -7.31
N ASP A 75 -3.20 -6.67 -6.29
CA ASP A 75 -2.36 -7.55 -5.46
C ASP A 75 -1.08 -6.88 -4.94
N ILE A 76 -1.21 -5.67 -4.44
CA ILE A 76 -0.14 -4.88 -3.82
C ILE A 76 -0.45 -4.56 -2.37
N GLY A 77 0.58 -4.27 -1.58
CA GLY A 77 0.45 -3.66 -0.26
C GLY A 77 0.67 -2.15 -0.33
N PHE A 78 -0.09 -1.39 0.44
CA PHE A 78 0.06 0.05 0.58
C PHE A 78 0.19 0.44 2.05
N VAL A 79 1.25 1.16 2.38
CA VAL A 79 1.45 1.70 3.74
C VAL A 79 1.14 3.18 3.70
N PHE A 80 0.12 3.59 4.45
CA PHE A 80 -0.29 4.99 4.54
C PHE A 80 0.71 5.82 5.37
N GLN A 81 0.84 7.09 5.05
CA GLN A 81 1.68 8.04 5.79
C GLN A 81 1.20 8.22 7.24
N HIS A 82 -0.09 8.08 7.49
CA HIS A 82 -0.68 8.12 8.81
C HIS A 82 -1.09 6.71 9.25
N TYR A 83 -1.10 6.49 10.56
CA TYR A 83 -1.46 5.20 11.15
C TYR A 83 -2.84 4.74 10.67
N ALA A 84 -2.88 3.59 10.01
CA ALA A 84 -4.10 3.00 9.44
C ALA A 84 -4.57 1.77 10.23
N ALA A 85 -4.19 1.65 11.50
CA ALA A 85 -4.62 0.53 12.33
C ALA A 85 -6.12 0.58 12.61
N PHE A 86 -6.77 -0.56 12.53
CA PHE A 86 -8.17 -0.74 12.92
C PHE A 86 -8.28 -0.64 14.45
N LYS A 87 -8.75 0.48 14.96
CA LYS A 87 -8.78 0.79 16.41
C LYS A 87 -9.63 -0.19 17.22
N HIS A 88 -10.64 -0.81 16.60
CA HIS A 88 -11.54 -1.79 17.21
C HIS A 88 -11.03 -3.22 17.18
N LEU A 89 -9.91 -3.47 16.51
CA LEU A 89 -9.26 -4.78 16.45
C LEU A 89 -8.04 -4.82 17.38
N THR A 90 -7.74 -6.01 17.90
CA THR A 90 -6.50 -6.24 18.66
C THR A 90 -5.27 -6.09 17.77
N VAL A 91 -4.09 -5.97 18.36
CA VAL A 91 -2.80 -5.98 17.65
C VAL A 91 -2.68 -7.24 16.77
N ARG A 92 -3.02 -8.43 17.35
CA ARG A 92 -3.05 -9.68 16.61
C ARG A 92 -3.98 -9.62 15.39
N ASP A 93 -5.20 -9.13 15.57
CA ASP A 93 -6.19 -9.09 14.51
C ASP A 93 -5.85 -8.07 13.42
N ASN A 94 -5.20 -6.97 13.77
CA ASN A 94 -4.65 -6.01 12.81
C ASN A 94 -3.60 -6.66 11.92
N VAL A 95 -2.62 -7.35 12.50
CA VAL A 95 -1.55 -8.04 11.75
C VAL A 95 -2.11 -9.21 10.93
N ALA A 96 -3.07 -9.95 11.47
CA ALA A 96 -3.73 -11.07 10.79
C ALA A 96 -4.64 -10.64 9.63
N PHE A 97 -5.07 -9.37 9.58
CA PHE A 97 -6.15 -8.90 8.72
C PHE A 97 -5.95 -9.26 7.23
N GLY A 98 -4.77 -8.97 6.69
CA GLY A 98 -4.46 -9.25 5.29
C GLY A 98 -4.50 -10.74 4.93
N LEU A 99 -4.07 -11.62 5.83
CA LEU A 99 -4.10 -13.08 5.65
C LEU A 99 -5.52 -13.62 5.79
N LYS A 100 -6.31 -13.08 6.73
CA LYS A 100 -7.73 -13.46 6.92
C LYS A 100 -8.58 -13.11 5.70
N ILE A 101 -8.40 -11.93 5.10
CA ILE A 101 -9.09 -11.54 3.85
C ILE A 101 -8.73 -12.49 2.71
N ARG A 102 -7.46 -12.93 2.63
CA ARG A 102 -7.01 -13.93 1.65
C ARG A 102 -7.40 -15.37 2.00
N LYS A 103 -8.20 -15.56 3.04
CA LYS A 103 -8.71 -16.87 3.52
C LYS A 103 -7.60 -17.90 3.75
N ARG A 104 -6.45 -17.44 4.26
CA ARG A 104 -5.36 -18.37 4.60
C ARG A 104 -5.74 -19.26 5.78
N PRO A 105 -5.21 -20.51 5.84
CA PRO A 105 -5.45 -21.43 6.96
C PRO A 105 -5.07 -20.81 8.31
N LYS A 106 -5.83 -21.13 9.35
CA LYS A 106 -5.63 -20.55 10.69
C LYS A 106 -4.22 -20.75 11.23
N ASN A 107 -3.68 -21.95 11.08
CA ASN A 107 -2.33 -22.28 11.54
C ASN A 107 -1.25 -21.44 10.84
N GLU A 108 -1.40 -21.16 9.55
CA GLU A 108 -0.50 -20.26 8.80
C GLU A 108 -0.62 -18.82 9.29
N VAL A 109 -1.85 -18.36 9.50
CA VAL A 109 -2.11 -17.02 10.04
C VAL A 109 -1.47 -16.85 11.42
N ASP A 110 -1.68 -17.83 12.31
CA ASP A 110 -1.18 -17.79 13.68
C ASP A 110 0.34 -17.75 13.71
N ALA A 111 1.01 -18.64 12.97
CA ALA A 111 2.47 -18.67 12.87
C ALA A 111 3.06 -17.37 12.30
N LYS A 112 2.45 -16.84 11.23
CA LYS A 112 2.95 -15.61 10.60
C LYS A 112 2.74 -14.38 11.46
N VAL A 113 1.64 -14.30 12.20
CA VAL A 113 1.38 -13.19 13.13
C VAL A 113 2.40 -13.19 14.26
N ASP A 114 2.69 -14.36 14.85
CA ASP A 114 3.65 -14.46 15.95
C ASP A 114 5.06 -14.09 15.47
N GLU A 115 5.50 -14.59 14.30
CA GLU A 115 6.76 -14.19 13.66
C GLU A 115 6.86 -12.67 13.46
N LEU A 116 5.82 -12.05 12.89
CA LEU A 116 5.86 -10.62 12.60
C LEU A 116 5.86 -9.77 13.86
N LEU A 117 5.12 -10.17 14.89
CA LEU A 117 5.10 -9.46 16.18
C LEU A 117 6.45 -9.55 16.89
N GLU A 118 7.17 -10.65 16.74
CA GLU A 118 8.53 -10.79 17.27
C GLU A 118 9.51 -9.85 16.55
N ILE A 119 9.47 -9.81 15.21
CA ILE A 119 10.31 -8.93 14.39
C ILE A 119 10.16 -7.45 14.77
N VAL A 120 8.94 -7.00 15.09
CA VAL A 120 8.66 -5.60 15.43
C VAL A 120 8.68 -5.33 16.93
N GLY A 121 9.10 -6.28 17.77
CA GLY A 121 9.21 -6.11 19.24
C GLY A 121 7.87 -6.02 19.96
N LEU A 122 6.79 -6.53 19.37
CA LEU A 122 5.45 -6.54 19.95
C LEU A 122 5.03 -7.94 20.45
N ALA A 123 5.96 -8.86 20.64
CA ALA A 123 5.70 -10.14 21.29
C ALA A 123 5.11 -9.90 22.70
N GLY A 124 4.03 -10.62 23.03
CA GLY A 124 3.29 -10.42 24.29
C GLY A 124 2.19 -9.35 24.25
N PHE A 125 2.10 -8.55 23.18
CA PHE A 125 1.10 -7.49 23.03
C PHE A 125 -0.10 -7.89 22.16
N GLN A 126 -0.21 -9.15 21.79
CA GLN A 126 -1.22 -9.68 20.85
C GLN A 126 -2.65 -9.28 21.19
N LYS A 127 -2.99 -9.26 22.48
CA LYS A 127 -4.34 -8.99 23.00
C LYS A 127 -4.63 -7.51 23.23
N ARG A 128 -3.63 -6.65 23.11
CA ARG A 128 -3.83 -5.20 23.27
C ARG A 128 -4.50 -4.60 22.04
N TYR A 129 -5.13 -3.44 22.25
CA TYR A 129 -5.65 -2.59 21.18
C TYR A 129 -4.62 -1.53 20.80
N PRO A 130 -4.66 -0.97 19.58
CA PRO A 130 -3.72 0.06 19.13
C PRO A 130 -3.57 1.23 20.12
N ALA A 131 -4.67 1.68 20.72
CA ALA A 131 -4.65 2.78 21.71
C ALA A 131 -3.89 2.45 23.01
N GLN A 132 -3.53 1.19 23.24
CA GLN A 132 -2.78 0.73 24.41
C GLN A 132 -1.29 0.54 24.11
N LEU A 133 -0.86 0.90 22.90
CA LEU A 133 0.56 0.93 22.53
C LEU A 133 1.05 2.36 22.64
N SER A 134 2.27 2.53 23.20
CA SER A 134 2.98 3.80 23.09
C SER A 134 3.39 4.03 21.64
N GLY A 135 3.19 5.23 21.14
CA GLY A 135 3.63 5.63 19.81
C GLY A 135 5.14 5.61 19.63
#